data_9807929736165a98a54854c92cf21ee5
#
_entry.id   9807929736165a98a54854c92cf21ee5
#
_cell.length_a   1.000
_cell.length_b   1.000
_cell.length_c   1.000
_cell.angle_alpha   90.00
_cell.angle_beta   90.00
_cell.angle_gamma   90.00
#
_symmetry.space_group_name_H-M   'P 1'
#
loop_
_entity.id
_entity.type
_entity.pdbx_description
1 polymer ?
#
loop_
_entity_poly.entity_id
_entity_poly.type
_entity_poly.pdbx_seq_one_letter_code
_entity_poly.pdbx_strand_id
1 'polypeptide(L)'
;MASGKRSKAVRSARSVVTATKPKPWGTVAAVVAVVLFAGAVFGFLYVQYDQGTAEREALAAFTPTAQNQDPAAQIPGIAVQRIDADGHVAASERVAYQTFPPFGGAHDGVWAQCTGTVYEVPVRNENMVHALEHGAVWIAYNPEQITGAALQSLTDRVQGQDYLMLSPYPGLDTPVSLQSWGHQLKVPSADDPRIDQFIRALRLNQYTHPEVGASCEVRPGSFDPAIPPPFIPEPPGPNATPQDYTGGRSAGG
;
A
#
# COMPACT_ATOMS: atom_id res chain seq x y z
N MET A 1 36.69 -95.64 -46.90
CA MET A 1 35.35 -95.19 -46.80
C MET A 1 35.30 -94.04 -45.79
N ALA A 2 35.23 -92.77 -46.20
CA ALA A 2 35.09 -91.61 -45.34
C ALA A 2 34.13 -90.59 -45.97
N SER A 3 32.99 -90.50 -45.35
CA SER A 3 31.93 -89.61 -45.80
C SER A 3 32.17 -88.20 -45.31
N GLY A 4 32.39 -87.25 -46.27
CA GLY A 4 32.54 -85.84 -45.94
C GLY A 4 31.18 -85.12 -45.84
N LYS A 5 30.87 -84.55 -44.67
CA LYS A 5 29.76 -83.64 -44.46
C LYS A 5 30.15 -82.22 -44.83
N ARG A 6 29.53 -81.67 -45.85
CA ARG A 6 29.59 -80.26 -46.19
C ARG A 6 28.74 -79.45 -45.23
N SER A 7 29.34 -78.57 -44.47
CA SER A 7 28.66 -77.57 -43.65
C SER A 7 28.19 -76.37 -44.55
N LYS A 8 26.87 -76.07 -44.55
CA LYS A 8 26.34 -74.86 -45.20
C LYS A 8 26.63 -73.68 -44.28
N ALA A 9 27.37 -72.72 -44.82
CA ALA A 9 27.52 -71.40 -44.17
C ALA A 9 26.22 -70.61 -44.30
N VAL A 10 25.63 -70.27 -43.15
CA VAL A 10 24.50 -69.39 -43.06
C VAL A 10 24.99 -67.95 -43.21
N ARG A 11 24.72 -67.29 -44.32
CA ARG A 11 24.95 -65.86 -44.47
C ARG A 11 23.88 -65.10 -43.67
N SER A 12 24.30 -64.50 -42.57
CA SER A 12 23.55 -63.52 -41.82
C SER A 12 23.33 -62.27 -42.68
N ALA A 13 22.13 -62.02 -43.09
CA ALA A 13 21.74 -60.79 -43.76
C ALA A 13 21.65 -59.68 -42.69
N ARG A 14 22.64 -58.81 -42.61
CA ARG A 14 22.55 -57.56 -41.87
C ARG A 14 21.52 -56.67 -42.56
N SER A 15 20.33 -56.53 -41.95
CA SER A 15 19.36 -55.50 -42.36
C SER A 15 19.97 -54.12 -42.05
N VAL A 16 20.27 -53.37 -43.10
CA VAL A 16 20.63 -51.94 -42.98
C VAL A 16 19.35 -51.19 -42.61
N VAL A 17 19.21 -50.86 -41.32
CA VAL A 17 18.20 -49.94 -40.90
C VAL A 17 18.59 -48.56 -41.45
N THR A 18 17.93 -48.14 -42.51
CA THR A 18 18.05 -46.79 -43.05
C THR A 18 17.33 -45.88 -42.05
N ALA A 19 18.08 -45.18 -41.20
CA ALA A 19 17.54 -44.14 -40.31
C ALA A 19 17.03 -43.00 -41.21
N THR A 20 15.75 -42.94 -41.42
CA THR A 20 15.09 -41.78 -42.03
C THR A 20 15.32 -40.57 -41.13
N LYS A 21 16.08 -39.58 -41.61
CA LYS A 21 16.29 -38.31 -40.90
C LYS A 21 14.92 -37.71 -40.61
N PRO A 22 14.57 -37.43 -39.35
CA PRO A 22 13.29 -36.81 -39.03
C PRO A 22 13.22 -35.43 -39.73
N LYS A 23 12.07 -35.17 -40.32
CA LYS A 23 11.82 -33.86 -40.93
C LYS A 23 11.97 -32.76 -39.88
N PRO A 24 12.69 -31.64 -40.14
CA PRO A 24 13.03 -30.64 -39.12
C PRO A 24 11.82 -29.79 -38.67
N TRP A 25 10.61 -30.15 -39.04
CA TRP A 25 9.39 -29.42 -38.72
C TRP A 25 9.12 -29.30 -37.22
N GLY A 26 9.48 -30.29 -36.40
CA GLY A 26 9.37 -30.23 -34.93
C GLY A 26 10.34 -29.20 -34.34
N THR A 27 11.56 -29.13 -34.85
CA THR A 27 12.56 -28.13 -34.43
C THR A 27 12.14 -26.71 -34.87
N VAL A 28 11.62 -26.56 -36.09
CA VAL A 28 11.10 -25.27 -36.58
C VAL A 28 9.91 -24.81 -35.73
N ALA A 29 8.96 -25.69 -35.44
CA ALA A 29 7.83 -25.37 -34.57
C ALA A 29 8.27 -24.98 -33.16
N ALA A 30 9.25 -25.69 -32.59
CA ALA A 30 9.79 -25.35 -31.27
C ALA A 30 10.50 -23.98 -31.26
N VAL A 31 11.29 -23.67 -32.28
CA VAL A 31 11.94 -22.35 -32.41
C VAL A 31 10.92 -21.24 -32.57
N VAL A 32 9.89 -21.43 -33.40
CA VAL A 32 8.81 -20.46 -33.57
C VAL A 32 8.06 -20.23 -32.25
N ALA A 33 7.75 -21.30 -31.48
CA ALA A 33 7.09 -21.19 -30.18
C ALA A 33 7.95 -20.42 -29.18
N VAL A 34 9.26 -20.66 -29.12
CA VAL A 34 10.20 -19.93 -28.25
C VAL A 34 10.26 -18.45 -28.63
N VAL A 35 10.35 -18.14 -29.92
CA VAL A 35 10.39 -16.73 -30.39
C VAL A 35 9.10 -15.99 -30.07
N LEU A 36 7.93 -16.63 -30.27
CA LEU A 36 6.63 -16.04 -29.91
C LEU A 36 6.51 -15.83 -28.40
N PHE A 37 6.94 -16.82 -27.60
CA PHE A 37 6.93 -16.70 -26.15
C PHE A 37 7.86 -15.59 -25.66
N ALA A 38 9.08 -15.53 -26.19
CA ALA A 38 10.04 -14.46 -25.88
C ALA A 38 9.47 -13.09 -26.28
N GLY A 39 8.88 -12.97 -27.47
CA GLY A 39 8.24 -11.75 -27.93
C GLY A 39 7.08 -11.31 -27.02
N ALA A 40 6.25 -12.25 -26.56
CA ALA A 40 5.17 -11.96 -25.61
C ALA A 40 5.71 -11.50 -24.25
N VAL A 41 6.76 -12.15 -23.72
CA VAL A 41 7.39 -11.76 -22.46
C VAL A 41 8.05 -10.38 -22.57
N PHE A 42 8.84 -10.13 -23.62
CA PHE A 42 9.47 -8.83 -23.84
C PHE A 42 8.44 -7.72 -24.09
N GLY A 43 7.38 -7.99 -24.83
CA GLY A 43 6.29 -7.05 -25.04
C GLY A 43 5.57 -6.70 -23.74
N PHE A 44 5.27 -7.70 -22.91
CA PHE A 44 4.69 -7.50 -21.58
C PHE A 44 5.60 -6.66 -20.67
N LEU A 45 6.89 -7.00 -20.59
CA LEU A 45 7.86 -6.27 -19.78
C LEU A 45 8.04 -4.83 -20.27
N TYR A 46 8.02 -4.61 -21.58
CA TYR A 46 8.11 -3.26 -22.16
C TYR A 46 6.89 -2.41 -21.77
N VAL A 47 5.66 -2.95 -21.87
CA VAL A 47 4.44 -2.25 -21.47
C VAL A 47 4.45 -1.94 -19.98
N GLN A 48 4.86 -2.88 -19.15
CA GLN A 48 5.02 -2.67 -17.70
C GLN A 48 6.04 -1.57 -17.37
N TYR A 49 7.17 -1.56 -18.09
CA TYR A 49 8.19 -0.53 -17.90
C TYR A 49 7.69 0.86 -18.32
N ASP A 50 7.02 0.95 -19.47
CA ASP A 50 6.47 2.21 -20.00
C ASP A 50 5.38 2.79 -19.07
N GLN A 51 4.45 1.95 -18.59
CA GLN A 51 3.44 2.34 -17.60
C GLN A 51 4.07 2.82 -16.31
N GLY A 52 5.06 2.12 -15.77
CA GLY A 52 5.75 2.52 -14.56
C GLY A 52 6.55 3.83 -14.70
N THR A 53 7.07 4.15 -15.88
CA THR A 53 7.74 5.43 -16.13
C THR A 53 6.74 6.58 -16.23
N ALA A 54 5.64 6.39 -16.93
CA ALA A 54 4.58 7.40 -17.06
C ALA A 54 3.95 7.74 -15.69
N GLU A 55 3.72 6.73 -14.85
CA GLU A 55 3.22 6.95 -13.50
C GLU A 55 4.21 7.72 -12.63
N ARG A 56 5.50 7.37 -12.67
CA ARG A 56 6.55 8.11 -11.95
C ARG A 56 6.66 9.56 -12.39
N GLU A 57 6.55 9.82 -13.69
CA GLU A 57 6.56 11.17 -14.25
C GLU A 57 5.33 11.96 -13.80
N ALA A 58 4.14 11.35 -13.82
CA ALA A 58 2.91 11.98 -13.34
C ALA A 58 2.96 12.34 -11.85
N LEU A 59 3.65 11.54 -11.02
CA LEU A 59 3.81 11.77 -9.59
C LEU A 59 5.02 12.66 -9.25
N ALA A 60 5.90 12.97 -10.21
CA ALA A 60 7.11 13.75 -9.95
C ALA A 60 6.80 15.16 -9.40
N ALA A 61 5.73 15.79 -9.89
CA ALA A 61 5.27 17.11 -9.42
C ALA A 61 4.85 17.13 -7.94
N PHE A 62 4.49 15.97 -7.39
CA PHE A 62 4.06 15.79 -6.00
C PHE A 62 5.18 15.33 -5.08
N THR A 63 6.44 15.32 -5.54
CA THR A 63 7.58 14.97 -4.69
C THR A 63 8.00 16.20 -3.87
N PRO A 64 8.04 16.11 -2.51
CA PRO A 64 8.49 17.21 -1.68
C PRO A 64 9.95 17.57 -1.95
N THR A 65 10.24 18.87 -1.99
CA THR A 65 11.59 19.41 -2.15
C THR A 65 11.77 20.63 -1.24
N ALA A 66 12.99 21.09 -1.05
CA ALA A 66 13.25 22.31 -0.28
C ALA A 66 12.56 23.56 -0.88
N GLN A 67 12.33 23.58 -2.21
CA GLN A 67 11.68 24.69 -2.92
C GLN A 67 10.15 24.52 -3.00
N ASN A 68 9.64 23.29 -2.86
CA ASN A 68 8.22 22.97 -2.80
C ASN A 68 8.01 21.97 -1.66
N GLN A 69 7.87 22.50 -0.44
CA GLN A 69 7.81 21.71 0.79
C GLN A 69 6.47 20.98 0.96
N ASP A 70 5.40 21.57 0.45
CA ASP A 70 4.06 21.01 0.48
C ASP A 70 3.45 20.93 -0.92
N PRO A 71 3.87 19.95 -1.75
CA PRO A 71 3.29 19.78 -3.08
C PRO A 71 1.85 19.27 -3.04
N ALA A 72 1.34 18.79 -1.88
CA ALA A 72 -0.04 18.36 -1.74
C ALA A 72 -1.03 19.53 -1.90
N ALA A 73 -0.64 20.74 -1.55
CA ALA A 73 -1.48 21.94 -1.66
C ALA A 73 -2.01 22.19 -3.09
N GLN A 74 -1.39 21.62 -4.13
CA GLN A 74 -1.86 21.71 -5.51
C GLN A 74 -2.85 20.59 -5.91
N ILE A 75 -3.14 19.62 -5.05
CA ILE A 75 -4.09 18.53 -5.33
C ILE A 75 -5.52 19.11 -5.28
N PRO A 76 -6.32 18.97 -6.36
CA PRO A 76 -7.68 19.51 -6.36
C PRO A 76 -8.56 18.89 -5.26
N GLY A 77 -9.18 19.73 -4.45
CA GLY A 77 -10.09 19.31 -3.38
C GLY A 77 -9.41 18.93 -2.06
N ILE A 78 -8.11 19.14 -1.92
CA ILE A 78 -7.42 18.97 -0.64
C ILE A 78 -7.86 20.04 0.36
N ALA A 79 -8.07 19.62 1.60
CA ALA A 79 -8.18 20.52 2.76
C ALA A 79 -6.81 20.57 3.45
N VAL A 80 -6.31 21.77 3.69
CA VAL A 80 -5.06 22.02 4.41
C VAL A 80 -5.37 22.89 5.62
N GLN A 81 -4.92 22.47 6.78
CA GLN A 81 -5.07 23.20 8.03
C GLN A 81 -3.75 23.18 8.79
N ARG A 82 -3.29 24.33 9.22
CA ARG A 82 -2.17 24.39 10.16
C ARG A 82 -2.63 23.91 11.54
N ILE A 83 -1.92 22.90 12.07
CA ILE A 83 -2.19 22.30 13.37
C ILE A 83 -0.92 22.41 14.19
N ASP A 84 -0.97 23.24 15.23
CA ASP A 84 0.16 23.47 16.13
C ASP A 84 -0.01 22.69 17.45
N ALA A 85 -1.17 22.04 17.67
CA ALA A 85 -1.49 21.26 18.86
C ALA A 85 -1.05 19.81 18.70
N ASP A 86 -0.24 19.33 19.63
CA ASP A 86 0.36 18.00 19.67
C ASP A 86 0.25 17.38 21.08
N GLY A 87 -0.74 17.80 21.87
CA GLY A 87 -0.93 17.34 23.24
C GLY A 87 -1.40 15.89 23.31
N HIS A 88 -0.79 15.12 24.21
CA HIS A 88 -1.20 13.74 24.47
C HIS A 88 -2.35 13.66 25.48
N VAL A 89 -3.32 12.81 25.19
CA VAL A 89 -4.42 12.45 26.10
C VAL A 89 -4.27 11.01 26.59
N ALA A 90 -4.89 10.69 27.72
CA ALA A 90 -4.91 9.32 28.23
C ALA A 90 -5.81 8.42 27.36
N ALA A 91 -5.57 7.09 27.39
CA ALA A 91 -6.33 6.10 26.63
C ALA A 91 -7.84 6.09 26.92
N SER A 92 -8.26 6.59 28.10
CA SER A 92 -9.67 6.73 28.50
C SER A 92 -10.31 8.05 28.06
N GLU A 93 -9.52 9.01 27.60
CA GLU A 93 -9.99 10.34 27.20
C GLU A 93 -10.34 10.36 25.72
N ARG A 94 -11.23 11.26 25.34
CA ARG A 94 -11.63 11.50 23.95
C ARG A 94 -11.32 12.94 23.57
N VAL A 95 -10.97 13.11 22.31
CA VAL A 95 -10.73 14.44 21.73
C VAL A 95 -11.95 14.91 20.95
N ALA A 96 -12.33 16.18 21.16
CA ALA A 96 -13.41 16.84 20.43
C ALA A 96 -12.92 17.34 19.04
N TYR A 97 -12.65 16.42 18.14
CA TYR A 97 -12.25 16.75 16.78
C TYR A 97 -13.34 17.49 16.01
N GLN A 98 -12.93 18.41 15.15
CA GLN A 98 -13.85 19.22 14.30
C GLN A 98 -14.09 18.59 12.93
N THR A 99 -13.26 17.62 12.54
CA THR A 99 -13.31 16.92 11.24
C THR A 99 -13.34 15.42 11.44
N PHE A 100 -14.01 14.72 10.52
CA PHE A 100 -14.15 13.26 10.56
C PHE A 100 -13.87 12.66 9.16
N PRO A 101 -12.83 11.78 9.04
CA PRO A 101 -11.83 11.45 10.06
C PRO A 101 -10.98 12.67 10.46
N PRO A 102 -10.40 12.68 11.69
CA PRO A 102 -9.49 13.75 12.08
C PRO A 102 -8.13 13.64 11.38
N PHE A 103 -7.48 14.77 11.17
CA PHE A 103 -6.19 14.81 10.49
C PHE A 103 -5.12 15.61 11.25
N GLY A 104 -5.22 15.64 12.58
CA GLY A 104 -4.25 16.22 13.51
C GLY A 104 -4.90 16.82 14.74
N GLY A 105 -4.09 17.33 15.65
CA GLY A 105 -4.49 17.87 16.94
C GLY A 105 -4.14 16.94 18.09
N ALA A 106 -4.66 17.20 19.31
CA ALA A 106 -4.46 16.37 20.47
C ALA A 106 -4.80 14.89 20.17
N HIS A 107 -4.03 13.95 20.72
CA HIS A 107 -4.12 12.54 20.38
C HIS A 107 -3.64 11.64 21.54
N ASP A 108 -3.81 10.33 21.42
CA ASP A 108 -3.33 9.36 22.42
C ASP A 108 -1.79 9.31 22.45
N GLY A 109 -1.19 9.09 23.61
CA GLY A 109 0.25 8.87 23.74
C GLY A 109 0.77 7.57 23.09
N VAL A 110 -0.14 6.72 22.57
CA VAL A 110 0.19 5.48 21.84
C VAL A 110 -0.34 5.58 20.42
N TRP A 111 0.54 5.40 19.42
CA TRP A 111 0.16 5.45 18.02
C TRP A 111 -0.39 4.13 17.51
N ALA A 112 -1.23 4.18 16.48
CA ALA A 112 -1.61 3.01 15.71
C ALA A 112 -0.44 2.55 14.84
N GLN A 113 -0.19 1.24 14.76
CA GLN A 113 0.86 0.69 13.92
C GLN A 113 0.65 1.11 12.46
N CYS A 114 1.67 1.73 11.85
CA CYS A 114 1.60 2.28 10.50
C CYS A 114 2.65 1.68 9.53
N THR A 115 3.04 0.43 9.74
CA THR A 115 4.00 -0.31 8.90
C THR A 115 3.32 -1.01 7.71
N GLY A 116 2.47 -0.30 6.97
CA GLY A 116 1.66 -0.89 5.90
C GLY A 116 0.51 -1.73 6.45
N THR A 117 -0.09 -1.27 7.54
CA THR A 117 -1.11 -2.02 8.28
C THR A 117 -2.49 -1.83 7.67
N VAL A 118 -3.13 -2.95 7.31
CA VAL A 118 -4.53 -3.01 6.90
C VAL A 118 -5.35 -3.49 8.10
N TYR A 119 -6.12 -2.59 8.69
CA TYR A 119 -7.00 -2.90 9.81
C TYR A 119 -8.31 -3.49 9.31
N GLU A 120 -8.73 -4.61 9.87
CA GLU A 120 -10.01 -5.25 9.53
C GLU A 120 -11.20 -4.61 10.26
N VAL A 121 -10.92 -3.86 11.32
CA VAL A 121 -11.92 -3.18 12.16
C VAL A 121 -11.63 -1.68 12.29
N PRO A 122 -12.64 -0.85 12.57
CA PRO A 122 -12.43 0.57 12.84
C PRO A 122 -11.53 0.78 14.07
N VAL A 123 -10.62 1.72 14.00
CA VAL A 123 -9.64 2.02 15.04
C VAL A 123 -9.95 3.37 15.69
N ARG A 124 -9.68 3.48 16.99
CA ARG A 124 -9.85 4.73 17.75
C ARG A 124 -9.08 5.88 17.09
N ASN A 125 -9.76 7.00 16.87
CA ASN A 125 -9.24 8.16 16.16
C ASN A 125 -7.95 8.70 16.77
N GLU A 126 -7.87 8.79 18.09
CA GLU A 126 -6.73 9.37 18.80
C GLU A 126 -5.43 8.59 18.57
N ASN A 127 -5.51 7.27 18.41
CA ASN A 127 -4.34 6.45 18.06
C ASN A 127 -3.94 6.62 16.58
N MET A 128 -4.92 6.79 15.68
CA MET A 128 -4.67 7.03 14.26
C MET A 128 -4.02 8.40 14.05
N VAL A 129 -4.48 9.44 14.75
CA VAL A 129 -3.93 10.80 14.65
C VAL A 129 -2.47 10.84 15.10
N HIS A 130 -2.08 10.12 16.16
CA HIS A 130 -0.68 10.04 16.57
C HIS A 130 0.22 9.48 15.45
N ALA A 131 -0.23 8.45 14.75
CA ALA A 131 0.53 7.92 13.61
C ALA A 131 0.72 8.96 12.48
N LEU A 132 -0.23 9.90 12.31
CA LEU A 132 -0.06 11.01 11.35
C LEU A 132 1.05 11.97 11.78
N GLU A 133 1.23 12.19 13.09
CA GLU A 133 2.32 12.98 13.65
C GLU A 133 3.70 12.41 13.29
N HIS A 134 3.82 11.09 13.18
CA HIS A 134 5.01 10.38 12.72
C HIS A 134 5.25 10.47 11.20
N GLY A 135 4.34 11.10 10.45
CA GLY A 135 4.43 11.22 8.99
C GLY A 135 3.73 10.11 8.21
N ALA A 136 2.83 9.38 8.84
CA ALA A 136 2.02 8.39 8.14
C ALA A 136 0.89 9.04 7.34
N VAL A 137 0.40 8.29 6.34
CA VAL A 137 -0.85 8.54 5.64
C VAL A 137 -1.86 7.48 6.05
N TRP A 138 -3.02 7.92 6.51
CA TRP A 138 -4.14 7.07 6.84
C TRP A 138 -5.20 7.15 5.73
N ILE A 139 -5.53 6.02 5.13
CA ILE A 139 -6.63 5.85 4.20
C ILE A 139 -7.82 5.28 4.97
N ALA A 140 -8.86 6.08 5.14
CA ALA A 140 -10.13 5.66 5.73
C ALA A 140 -11.13 5.38 4.59
N TYR A 141 -11.89 4.28 4.69
CA TYR A 141 -12.90 3.96 3.70
C TYR A 141 -14.26 3.68 4.33
N ASN A 142 -15.32 4.02 3.60
CA ASN A 142 -16.69 3.69 3.99
C ASN A 142 -16.95 2.19 3.68
N PRO A 143 -17.15 1.33 4.70
CA PRO A 143 -17.32 -0.11 4.47
C PRO A 143 -18.64 -0.48 3.77
N GLU A 144 -19.62 0.43 3.71
CA GLU A 144 -20.86 0.24 2.98
C GLU A 144 -20.70 0.51 1.47
N GLN A 145 -19.67 1.28 1.09
CA GLN A 145 -19.45 1.72 -0.30
C GLN A 145 -18.22 1.08 -0.94
N ILE A 146 -17.20 0.74 -0.16
CA ILE A 146 -15.93 0.17 -0.65
C ILE A 146 -15.85 -1.28 -0.24
N THR A 147 -15.99 -2.18 -1.22
CA THR A 147 -15.94 -3.65 -1.05
C THR A 147 -15.26 -4.32 -2.25
N GLY A 148 -14.96 -5.62 -2.15
CA GLY A 148 -14.46 -6.43 -3.27
C GLY A 148 -13.19 -5.83 -3.92
N ALA A 149 -13.20 -5.68 -5.24
CA ALA A 149 -12.04 -5.19 -5.99
C ALA A 149 -11.61 -3.76 -5.62
N ALA A 150 -12.55 -2.89 -5.24
CA ALA A 150 -12.23 -1.53 -4.79
C ALA A 150 -11.48 -1.55 -3.46
N LEU A 151 -11.88 -2.38 -2.51
CA LEU A 151 -11.16 -2.56 -1.25
C LEU A 151 -9.79 -3.20 -1.49
N GLN A 152 -9.70 -4.19 -2.40
CA GLN A 152 -8.43 -4.80 -2.75
C GLN A 152 -7.45 -3.79 -3.35
N SER A 153 -7.91 -2.89 -4.22
CA SER A 153 -7.10 -1.81 -4.79
C SER A 153 -6.50 -0.88 -3.72
N LEU A 154 -7.26 -0.53 -2.67
CA LEU A 154 -6.73 0.23 -1.53
C LEU A 154 -5.75 -0.59 -0.69
N THR A 155 -6.06 -1.87 -0.46
CA THR A 155 -5.21 -2.81 0.28
C THR A 155 -3.84 -2.95 -0.38
N ASP A 156 -3.80 -3.12 -1.70
CA ASP A 156 -2.56 -3.30 -2.48
C ASP A 156 -1.63 -2.07 -2.39
N ARG A 157 -2.22 -0.86 -2.24
CA ARG A 157 -1.44 0.37 -2.03
C ARG A 157 -0.80 0.46 -0.64
N VAL A 158 -1.43 -0.16 0.35
CA VAL A 158 -1.04 -0.02 1.77
C VAL A 158 -0.22 -1.19 2.27
N GLN A 159 -0.61 -2.40 1.96
CA GLN A 159 -0.04 -3.61 2.56
C GLN A 159 1.48 -3.68 2.38
N GLY A 160 2.21 -3.73 3.51
CA GLY A 160 3.67 -3.79 3.52
C GLY A 160 4.38 -2.50 3.10
N GLN A 161 3.66 -1.38 3.01
CA GLN A 161 4.23 -0.07 2.72
C GLN A 161 4.34 0.76 4.01
N ASP A 162 5.53 0.89 4.57
CA ASP A 162 5.75 1.67 5.80
C ASP A 162 5.13 3.07 5.71
N TYR A 163 4.64 3.56 6.84
CA TYR A 163 3.95 4.84 6.99
C TYR A 163 2.67 4.95 6.15
N LEU A 164 2.02 3.81 5.86
CA LEU A 164 0.66 3.75 5.35
C LEU A 164 -0.23 2.91 6.28
N MET A 165 -1.50 3.32 6.39
CA MET A 165 -2.55 2.62 7.12
C MET A 165 -3.84 2.63 6.31
N LEU A 166 -4.58 1.53 6.35
CA LEU A 166 -5.94 1.43 5.81
C LEU A 166 -6.88 0.96 6.92
N SER A 167 -8.02 1.63 7.11
CA SER A 167 -9.05 1.14 8.03
C SER A 167 -10.46 1.44 7.54
N PRO A 168 -11.46 0.60 7.87
CA PRO A 168 -12.85 0.99 7.74
C PRO A 168 -13.15 2.18 8.64
N TYR A 169 -14.06 3.06 8.19
CA TYR A 169 -14.56 4.19 8.95
C TYR A 169 -16.09 4.28 8.80
N PRO A 170 -16.85 3.64 9.69
CA PRO A 170 -18.31 3.65 9.65
C PRO A 170 -18.88 5.08 9.70
N GLY A 171 -19.85 5.37 8.84
CA GLY A 171 -20.46 6.70 8.75
C GLY A 171 -19.64 7.74 7.98
N LEU A 172 -18.56 7.33 7.30
CA LEU A 172 -17.83 8.24 6.42
C LEU A 172 -18.75 8.78 5.32
N ASP A 173 -18.75 10.10 5.12
CA ASP A 173 -19.60 10.84 4.17
C ASP A 173 -19.16 10.73 2.70
N THR A 174 -18.08 10.01 2.44
CA THR A 174 -17.48 9.77 1.11
C THR A 174 -16.97 8.33 1.03
N PRO A 175 -16.81 7.73 -0.15
CA PRO A 175 -16.24 6.41 -0.29
C PRO A 175 -14.86 6.26 0.34
N VAL A 176 -13.96 7.22 0.12
CA VAL A 176 -12.58 7.20 0.62
C VAL A 176 -12.16 8.58 1.12
N SER A 177 -11.47 8.62 2.24
CA SER A 177 -10.84 9.81 2.80
C SER A 177 -9.39 9.52 3.18
N LEU A 178 -8.47 10.37 2.78
CA LEU A 178 -7.05 10.30 3.11
C LEU A 178 -6.69 11.37 4.12
N GLN A 179 -5.90 11.02 5.11
CA GLN A 179 -5.42 11.93 6.15
C GLN A 179 -3.90 11.84 6.26
N SER A 180 -3.25 12.96 6.41
CA SER A 180 -1.90 13.14 6.93
C SER A 180 -1.92 14.35 7.85
N TRP A 181 -0.90 14.60 8.64
CA TRP A 181 -0.92 15.73 9.57
C TRP A 181 -1.24 17.05 8.86
N GLY A 182 -2.29 17.70 9.29
CA GLY A 182 -2.75 18.97 8.70
C GLY A 182 -3.39 18.86 7.31
N HIS A 183 -3.58 17.67 6.76
CA HIS A 183 -4.06 17.46 5.38
C HIS A 183 -5.16 16.41 5.31
N GLN A 184 -6.21 16.70 4.56
CA GLN A 184 -7.27 15.74 4.25
C GLN A 184 -7.69 15.84 2.79
N LEU A 185 -7.93 14.69 2.15
CA LEU A 185 -8.49 14.61 0.81
C LEU A 185 -9.62 13.58 0.78
N LYS A 186 -10.81 13.99 0.36
CA LYS A 186 -11.95 13.10 0.16
C LYS A 186 -12.12 12.81 -1.33
N VAL A 187 -12.25 11.53 -1.69
CA VAL A 187 -12.36 11.09 -3.08
C VAL A 187 -13.53 10.14 -3.30
N PRO A 188 -14.14 10.16 -4.52
CA PRO A 188 -15.36 9.42 -4.82
C PRO A 188 -15.13 7.94 -5.13
N SER A 189 -13.89 7.47 -5.28
CA SER A 189 -13.60 6.07 -5.61
C SER A 189 -12.21 5.64 -5.17
N ALA A 190 -11.98 4.33 -5.06
CA ALA A 190 -10.69 3.73 -4.76
C ALA A 190 -9.66 3.87 -5.90
N ASP A 191 -10.11 4.18 -7.11
CA ASP A 191 -9.26 4.32 -8.30
C ASP A 191 -8.95 5.79 -8.63
N ASP A 192 -9.29 6.74 -7.75
CA ASP A 192 -9.01 8.15 -7.96
C ASP A 192 -7.49 8.41 -7.96
N PRO A 193 -6.91 8.97 -9.03
CA PRO A 193 -5.45 9.16 -9.14
C PRO A 193 -4.88 10.11 -8.09
N ARG A 194 -5.72 10.94 -7.46
CA ARG A 194 -5.30 11.82 -6.36
C ARG A 194 -4.88 11.06 -5.11
N ILE A 195 -5.28 9.79 -4.96
CA ILE A 195 -4.82 8.91 -3.87
C ILE A 195 -3.29 8.79 -3.92
N ASP A 196 -2.75 8.43 -5.08
CA ASP A 196 -1.32 8.23 -5.27
C ASP A 196 -0.53 9.55 -5.20
N GLN A 197 -1.14 10.66 -5.67
CA GLN A 197 -0.61 12.02 -5.52
C GLN A 197 -0.49 12.42 -4.04
N PHE A 198 -1.54 12.17 -3.22
CA PHE A 198 -1.58 12.45 -1.79
C PHE A 198 -0.52 11.63 -1.04
N ILE A 199 -0.44 10.34 -1.30
CA ILE A 199 0.58 9.45 -0.71
C ILE A 199 1.98 9.96 -1.07
N ARG A 200 2.22 10.29 -2.35
CA ARG A 200 3.52 10.77 -2.82
C ARG A 200 3.94 12.08 -2.17
N ALA A 201 2.98 12.98 -1.95
CA ALA A 201 3.24 14.32 -1.42
C ALA A 201 3.48 14.34 0.09
N LEU A 202 2.83 13.45 0.85
CA LEU A 202 2.70 13.62 2.29
C LEU A 202 3.33 12.49 3.12
N ARG A 203 3.42 11.26 2.57
CA ARG A 203 4.07 10.16 3.29
C ARG A 203 5.54 10.51 3.58
N LEU A 204 5.89 10.58 4.88
CA LEU A 204 7.23 10.96 5.34
C LEU A 204 7.71 12.32 4.80
N ASN A 205 6.81 13.23 4.52
CA ASN A 205 7.18 14.58 4.13
C ASN A 205 7.64 15.36 5.37
N GLN A 206 8.95 15.48 5.55
CA GLN A 206 9.57 16.12 6.72
C GLN A 206 9.17 17.59 6.97
N TYR A 207 8.48 18.22 6.02
CA TYR A 207 8.03 19.61 6.12
C TYR A 207 6.59 19.75 6.62
N THR A 208 5.83 18.63 6.66
CA THR A 208 4.38 18.67 6.92
C THR A 208 3.92 17.90 8.16
N HIS A 209 4.84 17.24 8.89
CA HIS A 209 4.51 16.56 10.14
C HIS A 209 5.53 16.91 11.25
N PRO A 210 5.12 16.89 12.54
CA PRO A 210 5.95 17.39 13.64
C PRO A 210 7.12 16.46 14.01
N GLU A 211 6.89 15.12 14.09
CA GLU A 211 7.87 14.17 14.61
C GLU A 211 8.67 13.48 13.51
N VAL A 212 9.60 14.22 12.92
CA VAL A 212 10.45 13.71 11.86
C VAL A 212 11.38 12.61 12.36
N GLY A 213 11.27 11.41 11.78
CA GLY A 213 12.07 10.25 12.14
C GLY A 213 11.46 9.36 13.22
N ALA A 214 10.26 9.66 13.72
CA ALA A 214 9.51 8.79 14.61
C ALA A 214 9.11 7.48 13.94
N SER A 215 9.07 6.38 14.70
CA SER A 215 8.81 5.04 14.19
C SER A 215 7.31 4.78 13.96
N CYS A 216 7.00 4.06 12.87
CA CYS A 216 5.68 3.47 12.65
C CYS A 216 5.48 2.12 13.38
N GLU A 217 6.57 1.47 13.79
CA GLU A 217 6.52 0.24 14.55
C GLU A 217 6.19 0.55 16.01
N VAL A 218 5.15 -0.10 16.53
CA VAL A 218 4.71 0.08 17.92
C VAL A 218 5.61 -0.67 18.88
N ARG A 219 5.72 -0.16 20.12
CA ARG A 219 6.45 -0.86 21.19
C ARG A 219 5.69 -2.14 21.56
N PRO A 220 6.39 -3.26 21.81
CA PRO A 220 5.73 -4.48 22.22
C PRO A 220 4.80 -4.28 23.41
N GLY A 221 3.53 -4.66 23.27
CA GLY A 221 2.51 -4.57 24.32
C GLY A 221 1.85 -3.19 24.48
N SER A 222 2.23 -2.17 23.70
CA SER A 222 1.57 -0.86 23.75
C SER A 222 0.33 -0.78 22.85
N PHE A 223 0.35 -1.45 21.71
CA PHE A 223 -0.75 -1.48 20.75
C PHE A 223 -0.77 -2.83 20.03
N ASP A 224 -1.95 -3.44 19.88
CA ASP A 224 -2.15 -4.67 19.10
C ASP A 224 -2.98 -4.36 17.85
N PRO A 225 -2.40 -4.42 16.66
CA PRO A 225 -3.14 -4.15 15.43
C PRO A 225 -4.24 -5.16 15.11
N ALA A 226 -4.20 -6.37 15.71
CA ALA A 226 -5.25 -7.38 15.55
C ALA A 226 -6.45 -7.10 16.47
N ILE A 227 -6.23 -6.41 17.60
CA ILE A 227 -7.26 -6.03 18.58
C ILE A 227 -7.03 -4.56 18.98
N PRO A 228 -7.18 -3.62 18.03
CA PRO A 228 -6.90 -2.22 18.30
C PRO A 228 -7.94 -1.62 19.25
N PRO A 229 -7.60 -0.51 19.95
CA PRO A 229 -8.58 0.26 20.69
C PRO A 229 -9.78 0.63 19.82
N PRO A 230 -11.03 0.44 20.30
CA PRO A 230 -12.22 0.52 19.46
C PRO A 230 -12.53 1.96 19.05
N PHE A 231 -12.97 2.10 17.80
CA PHE A 231 -13.59 3.31 17.29
C PHE A 231 -14.93 3.55 18.01
N ILE A 232 -15.20 4.79 18.36
CA ILE A 232 -16.46 5.20 18.98
C ILE A 232 -17.11 6.25 18.07
N PRO A 233 -18.19 5.90 17.36
CA PRO A 233 -18.81 6.78 16.37
C PRO A 233 -19.60 7.96 16.98
N GLU A 234 -20.06 7.82 18.26
CA GLU A 234 -20.80 8.85 18.94
C GLU A 234 -19.93 10.09 19.18
N PRO A 235 -20.50 11.29 19.09
CA PRO A 235 -19.79 12.52 19.45
C PRO A 235 -19.20 12.42 20.86
N PRO A 236 -18.00 12.96 21.09
CA PRO A 236 -17.43 12.99 22.43
C PRO A 236 -18.31 13.83 23.37
N GLY A 237 -18.35 13.43 24.66
CA GLY A 237 -19.12 14.14 25.68
C GLY A 237 -18.55 15.54 25.96
N PRO A 238 -19.25 16.33 26.80
CA PRO A 238 -18.88 17.71 27.09
C PRO A 238 -17.51 17.87 27.81
N ASN A 239 -16.98 16.80 28.35
CA ASN A 239 -15.68 16.78 29.04
C ASN A 239 -14.54 16.28 28.14
N ALA A 240 -14.78 16.16 26.83
CA ALA A 240 -13.73 15.78 25.88
C ALA A 240 -12.64 16.85 25.79
N THR A 241 -11.41 16.41 25.63
CA THR A 241 -10.28 17.33 25.45
C THR A 241 -10.43 18.08 24.12
N PRO A 242 -10.25 19.41 24.10
CA PRO A 242 -10.26 20.16 22.85
C PRO A 242 -9.20 19.68 21.88
N GLN A 243 -9.46 19.77 20.56
CA GLN A 243 -8.51 19.37 19.52
C GLN A 243 -7.20 20.18 19.57
N ASP A 244 -7.26 21.43 20.01
CA ASP A 244 -6.14 22.37 20.12
C ASP A 244 -5.37 22.29 21.47
N TYR A 245 -5.60 21.21 22.24
CA TYR A 245 -4.89 20.96 23.49
C TYR A 245 -3.39 20.68 23.25
N THR A 246 -2.52 21.40 23.97
CA THR A 246 -1.06 21.32 23.82
C THR A 246 -0.35 20.75 25.06
N GLY A 247 -1.10 20.25 26.05
CA GLY A 247 -0.56 19.72 27.29
C GLY A 247 -0.31 18.19 27.24
N GLY A 248 0.35 17.66 28.27
CA GLY A 248 0.49 16.21 28.49
C GLY A 248 1.64 15.53 27.76
N ARG A 249 2.63 16.25 27.23
CA ARG A 249 3.89 15.62 26.80
C ARG A 249 4.51 14.88 27.99
N SER A 250 4.33 13.57 28.04
CA SER A 250 5.11 12.71 28.91
C SER A 250 6.55 12.78 28.40
N ALA A 251 7.45 13.35 29.22
CA ALA A 251 8.88 13.24 28.99
C ALA A 251 9.24 11.73 29.04
N GLY A 252 9.31 11.08 27.90
CA GLY A 252 9.55 9.68 27.73
C GLY A 252 10.07 9.38 26.33
N GLY A 253 11.31 9.82 26.10
CA GLY A 253 12.13 9.40 24.97
C GLY A 253 12.65 7.97 25.13
#